data_fa61c45720363dcfe160ca2702870b94
#
_entry.id   fa61c45720363dcfe160ca2702870b94
#
_cell.length_a   1.000
_cell.length_b   1.000
_cell.length_c   1.000
_cell.angle_alpha   90.00
_cell.angle_beta   90.00
_cell.angle_gamma   90.00
#
_symmetry.space_group_name_H-M   'P 1'
#
loop_
_entity.id
_entity.type
_entity.pdbx_description
1 polymer ?
#
loop_
_entity_poly.entity_id
_entity_poly.type
_entity_poly.pdbx_seq_one_letter_code
_entity_poly.pdbx_strand_id
1 'polypeptide(L)'
;MKKSPVAVFSTWATNGKDEGMERNHKAAVENMLEFATEEHAHFSFIDAGCGNGWVVRQVQQLPGCTSAVGVDGAAPMIAKANQLDPKGNYFCEDLMAWTPKEKVSLVHSMEVVYYFKAPDALLQHIYTHWLLPKGRLIVGLDFYLENPSSHDWPESCGIDTMQLFSENQWTQFFEQAGFERGAVLARAE
;
A
#
# COMPACT_ATOMS: atom_id res chain seq x y z
N MET A 1 21.18 -14.75 4.85
CA MET A 1 19.97 -15.17 5.59
C MET A 1 18.87 -14.16 5.27
N LYS A 2 17.72 -14.62 4.79
CA LYS A 2 16.57 -13.75 4.53
C LYS A 2 16.00 -13.19 5.82
N LYS A 3 15.39 -12.01 5.75
CA LYS A 3 14.79 -11.30 6.88
C LYS A 3 13.31 -11.00 6.57
N SER A 4 12.55 -10.71 7.64
CA SER A 4 11.18 -10.26 7.45
C SER A 4 11.11 -8.96 6.63
N PRO A 5 10.01 -8.71 5.90
CA PRO A 5 9.83 -7.47 5.15
C PRO A 5 10.07 -6.22 6.02
N VAL A 6 9.48 -6.17 7.21
CA VAL A 6 9.67 -5.07 8.17
C VAL A 6 11.15 -4.83 8.49
N ALA A 7 11.95 -5.90 8.71
CA ALA A 7 13.37 -5.76 9.02
C ALA A 7 14.17 -5.24 7.80
N VAL A 8 13.83 -5.68 6.59
CA VAL A 8 14.47 -5.21 5.36
C VAL A 8 14.15 -3.73 5.12
N PHE A 9 12.88 -3.34 5.20
CA PHE A 9 12.45 -1.95 4.99
C PHE A 9 12.96 -1.02 6.10
N SER A 10 13.06 -1.49 7.34
CA SER A 10 13.75 -0.73 8.41
C SER A 10 15.20 -0.42 8.05
N THR A 11 15.90 -1.37 7.45
CA THR A 11 17.28 -1.15 6.97
C THR A 11 17.31 -0.17 5.79
N TRP A 12 16.35 -0.23 4.88
CA TRP A 12 16.27 0.70 3.74
C TRP A 12 16.03 2.14 4.19
N ALA A 13 15.16 2.35 5.18
CA ALA A 13 14.95 3.68 5.75
C ALA A 13 16.23 4.28 6.35
N THR A 14 17.08 3.45 7.00
CA THR A 14 18.30 3.93 7.64
C THR A 14 19.46 4.18 6.69
N ASN A 15 19.49 3.52 5.52
CA ASN A 15 20.55 3.68 4.52
C ASN A 15 20.12 4.50 3.29
N GLY A 16 18.91 5.09 3.29
CA GLY A 16 18.42 5.97 2.22
C GLY A 16 17.93 5.24 0.97
N LYS A 17 17.86 3.91 0.96
CA LYS A 17 17.38 3.15 -0.20
C LYS A 17 15.88 3.39 -0.47
N ASP A 18 15.11 3.75 0.55
CA ASP A 18 13.70 4.10 0.46
C ASP A 18 13.42 5.33 -0.43
N GLU A 19 14.38 6.23 -0.62
CA GLU A 19 14.22 7.43 -1.45
C GLU A 19 14.03 7.11 -2.94
N GLY A 20 14.47 5.93 -3.37
CA GLY A 20 14.22 5.44 -4.72
C GLY A 20 12.79 4.99 -4.97
N MET A 21 12.03 4.67 -3.92
CA MET A 21 10.66 4.12 -4.03
C MET A 21 9.70 5.13 -4.65
N GLU A 22 9.70 6.38 -4.18
CA GLU A 22 8.90 7.44 -4.78
C GLU A 22 9.20 7.60 -6.27
N ARG A 23 10.48 7.74 -6.63
CA ARG A 23 10.88 7.94 -8.02
C ARG A 23 10.46 6.80 -8.94
N ASN A 24 10.53 5.55 -8.45
CA ASN A 24 10.24 4.37 -9.25
C ASN A 24 8.74 4.10 -9.41
N HIS A 25 7.93 4.49 -8.42
CA HIS A 25 6.49 4.20 -8.40
C HIS A 25 5.61 5.42 -8.65
N LYS A 26 6.19 6.63 -8.74
CA LYS A 26 5.42 7.88 -8.82
C LYS A 26 4.39 7.88 -9.94
N ALA A 27 4.77 7.53 -11.17
CA ALA A 27 3.86 7.54 -12.31
C ALA A 27 2.71 6.52 -12.14
N ALA A 28 3.01 5.33 -11.62
CA ALA A 28 1.99 4.31 -11.36
C ALA A 28 1.01 4.78 -10.26
N VAL A 29 1.53 5.34 -9.16
CA VAL A 29 0.70 5.85 -8.06
C VAL A 29 -0.13 7.05 -8.50
N GLU A 30 0.40 7.98 -9.30
CA GLU A 30 -0.37 9.10 -9.84
C GLU A 30 -1.56 8.61 -10.68
N ASN A 31 -1.34 7.64 -11.57
CA ASN A 31 -2.41 7.01 -12.36
C ASN A 31 -3.45 6.30 -11.48
N MET A 32 -2.99 5.57 -10.45
CA MET A 32 -3.87 4.92 -9.48
C MET A 32 -4.73 5.94 -8.72
N LEU A 33 -4.14 7.03 -8.24
CA LEU A 33 -4.84 8.07 -7.50
C LEU A 33 -5.83 8.83 -8.39
N GLU A 34 -5.46 9.16 -9.62
CA GLU A 34 -6.36 9.79 -10.59
C GLU A 34 -7.61 8.93 -10.79
N PHE A 35 -7.43 7.65 -11.11
CA PHE A 35 -8.54 6.70 -11.27
C PHE A 35 -9.38 6.56 -9.99
N ALA A 36 -8.74 6.48 -8.83
CA ALA A 36 -9.44 6.24 -7.57
C ALA A 36 -10.24 7.45 -7.09
N THR A 37 -9.83 8.68 -7.45
CA THR A 37 -10.45 9.94 -6.99
C THR A 37 -11.37 10.58 -8.02
N GLU A 38 -11.41 10.11 -9.28
CA GLU A 38 -12.15 10.72 -10.40
C GLU A 38 -13.63 11.03 -10.07
N GLU A 39 -14.29 10.17 -9.29
CA GLU A 39 -15.71 10.34 -8.94
C GLU A 39 -15.92 10.90 -7.53
N HIS A 40 -14.88 11.33 -6.84
CA HIS A 40 -14.93 11.79 -5.46
C HIS A 40 -14.65 13.29 -5.33
N ALA A 41 -15.70 14.09 -5.14
CA ALA A 41 -15.54 15.50 -4.79
C ALA A 41 -14.84 15.71 -3.43
N HIS A 42 -15.04 14.79 -2.49
CA HIS A 42 -14.39 14.74 -1.18
C HIS A 42 -14.08 13.29 -0.81
N PHE A 43 -12.89 13.05 -0.28
CA PHE A 43 -12.47 11.71 0.15
C PHE A 43 -11.54 11.77 1.37
N SER A 44 -11.59 10.70 2.16
CA SER A 44 -10.63 10.38 3.22
C SER A 44 -9.78 9.19 2.79
N PHE A 45 -8.52 9.17 3.21
CA PHE A 45 -7.50 8.30 2.62
C PHE A 45 -6.63 7.59 3.66
N ILE A 46 -6.32 6.31 3.40
CA ILE A 46 -5.28 5.56 4.11
C ILE A 46 -4.32 4.98 3.09
N ASP A 47 -3.01 5.15 3.34
CA ASP A 47 -1.93 4.45 2.65
C ASP A 47 -1.46 3.26 3.49
N ALA A 48 -1.78 2.05 3.06
CA ALA A 48 -1.42 0.80 3.73
C ALA A 48 -0.03 0.34 3.28
N GLY A 49 0.94 0.38 4.18
CA GLY A 49 2.36 0.20 3.89
C GLY A 49 2.99 1.49 3.35
N CYS A 50 2.75 2.60 4.05
CA CYS A 50 3.08 3.94 3.56
C CYS A 50 4.58 4.25 3.47
N GLY A 51 5.46 3.40 4.01
CA GLY A 51 6.88 3.65 4.06
C GLY A 51 7.21 5.01 4.70
N ASN A 52 8.00 5.83 4.01
CA ASN A 52 8.36 7.17 4.46
C ASN A 52 7.25 8.22 4.25
N GLY A 53 6.02 7.81 3.90
CA GLY A 53 4.84 8.66 3.81
C GLY A 53 4.74 9.56 2.56
N TRP A 54 5.50 9.31 1.50
CA TRP A 54 5.50 10.17 0.32
C TRP A 54 4.13 10.25 -0.37
N VAL A 55 3.39 9.13 -0.47
CA VAL A 55 2.04 9.10 -1.05
C VAL A 55 1.05 9.90 -0.18
N VAL A 56 1.14 9.75 1.14
CA VAL A 56 0.29 10.51 2.08
C VAL A 56 0.51 12.01 1.89
N ARG A 57 1.78 12.46 1.81
CA ARG A 57 2.11 13.88 1.56
C ARG A 57 1.58 14.39 0.22
N GLN A 58 1.63 13.56 -0.82
CA GLN A 58 1.06 13.90 -2.13
C GLN A 58 -0.45 14.02 -2.07
N VAL A 59 -1.14 13.04 -1.47
CA VAL A 59 -2.60 12.99 -1.38
C VAL A 59 -3.16 14.15 -0.55
N GLN A 60 -2.48 14.57 0.51
CA GLN A 60 -2.88 15.75 1.31
C GLN A 60 -2.98 17.04 0.49
N GLN A 61 -2.29 17.13 -0.65
CA GLN A 61 -2.33 18.28 -1.55
C GLN A 61 -3.43 18.17 -2.62
N LEU A 62 -4.07 17.02 -2.76
CA LEU A 62 -5.10 16.82 -3.78
C LEU A 62 -6.40 17.55 -3.39
N PRO A 63 -7.07 18.20 -4.36
CA PRO A 63 -8.39 18.74 -4.15
C PRO A 63 -9.36 17.69 -3.62
N GLY A 64 -10.15 18.03 -2.60
CA GLY A 64 -11.15 17.12 -2.03
C GLY A 64 -10.61 16.16 -0.96
N CYS A 65 -9.30 16.06 -0.74
CA CYS A 65 -8.76 15.27 0.37
C CYS A 65 -9.16 15.91 1.71
N THR A 66 -9.94 15.19 2.52
CA THR A 66 -10.39 15.65 3.84
C THR A 66 -9.49 15.15 4.96
N SER A 67 -8.85 14.01 4.77
CA SER A 67 -7.85 13.46 5.68
C SER A 67 -7.00 12.42 4.94
N ALA A 68 -5.72 12.35 5.29
CA ALA A 68 -4.81 11.32 4.80
C ALA A 68 -4.00 10.75 5.97
N VAL A 69 -3.90 9.43 6.01
CA VAL A 69 -3.24 8.66 7.07
C VAL A 69 -2.28 7.66 6.43
N GLY A 70 -1.11 7.47 7.02
CA GLY A 70 -0.17 6.41 6.64
C GLY A 70 0.01 5.38 7.75
N VAL A 71 0.07 4.11 7.38
CA VAL A 71 0.33 3.00 8.32
C VAL A 71 1.42 2.11 7.75
N ASP A 72 2.43 1.81 8.55
CA ASP A 72 3.54 0.92 8.17
C ASP A 72 4.11 0.20 9.40
N GLY A 73 4.54 -1.05 9.23
CA GLY A 73 5.13 -1.84 10.30
C GLY A 73 6.59 -1.50 10.62
N ALA A 74 7.29 -0.76 9.75
CA ALA A 74 8.70 -0.42 9.92
C ALA A 74 8.87 0.90 10.68
N ALA A 75 9.19 0.84 11.97
CA ALA A 75 9.37 2.02 12.83
C ALA A 75 10.34 3.07 12.25
N PRO A 76 11.48 2.73 11.62
CA PRO A 76 12.34 3.72 10.97
C PRO A 76 11.70 4.44 9.79
N MET A 77 10.79 3.77 9.03
CA MET A 77 10.02 4.40 7.97
C MET A 77 9.07 5.46 8.55
N ILE A 78 8.32 5.11 9.59
CA ILE A 78 7.39 6.02 10.25
C ILE A 78 8.14 7.19 10.94
N ALA A 79 9.30 6.91 11.54
CA ALA A 79 10.13 7.98 12.09
C ALA A 79 10.55 8.99 10.99
N LYS A 80 10.94 8.49 9.81
CA LYS A 80 11.28 9.33 8.64
C LYS A 80 10.06 10.08 8.10
N ALA A 81 8.89 9.43 8.02
CA ALA A 81 7.65 10.07 7.61
C ALA A 81 7.29 11.26 8.53
N ASN A 82 7.35 11.06 9.85
CA ASN A 82 7.10 12.12 10.83
C ASN A 82 8.15 13.25 10.78
N GLN A 83 9.40 12.94 10.44
CA GLN A 83 10.44 13.95 10.27
C GLN A 83 10.18 14.82 9.02
N LEU A 84 9.75 14.20 7.92
CA LEU A 84 9.47 14.88 6.64
C LEU A 84 8.15 15.65 6.67
N ASP A 85 7.18 15.17 7.44
CA ASP A 85 5.86 15.77 7.62
C ASP A 85 5.42 15.72 9.09
N PRO A 86 5.88 16.68 9.92
CA PRO A 86 5.60 16.70 11.36
C PRO A 86 4.11 16.90 11.71
N LYS A 87 3.28 17.29 10.75
CA LYS A 87 1.84 17.50 10.93
C LYS A 87 1.00 16.35 10.34
N GLY A 88 1.64 15.39 9.68
CA GLY A 88 0.98 14.24 9.09
C GLY A 88 0.53 13.22 10.14
N ASN A 89 -0.33 12.32 9.72
CA ASN A 89 -0.87 11.26 10.56
C ASN A 89 -0.25 9.92 10.14
N TYR A 90 0.77 9.48 10.87
CA TYR A 90 1.49 8.24 10.59
C TYR A 90 1.47 7.31 11.80
N PHE A 91 1.18 6.03 11.57
CA PHE A 91 1.09 4.99 12.59
C PHE A 91 2.08 3.87 12.31
N CYS A 92 2.87 3.50 13.33
CA CYS A 92 3.75 2.33 13.28
C CYS A 92 3.01 1.13 13.84
N GLU A 93 2.33 0.38 12.98
CA GLU A 93 1.43 -0.68 13.39
C GLU A 93 1.43 -1.85 12.40
N ASP A 94 1.02 -3.02 12.87
CA ASP A 94 0.75 -4.17 12.02
C ASP A 94 -0.58 -3.98 11.27
N LEU A 95 -0.53 -3.97 9.94
CA LEU A 95 -1.71 -3.80 9.08
C LEU A 95 -2.79 -4.86 9.33
N MET A 96 -2.42 -6.06 9.80
CA MET A 96 -3.37 -7.13 10.13
C MET A 96 -4.15 -6.89 11.42
N ALA A 97 -3.61 -6.05 12.32
CA ALA A 97 -4.20 -5.81 13.64
C ALA A 97 -4.76 -4.39 13.79
N TRP A 98 -4.19 -3.42 13.08
CA TRP A 98 -4.59 -2.03 13.19
C TRP A 98 -5.95 -1.75 12.54
N THR A 99 -6.70 -0.84 13.14
CA THR A 99 -7.94 -0.31 12.58
C THR A 99 -7.99 1.21 12.76
N PRO A 100 -8.47 1.96 11.75
CA PRO A 100 -8.63 3.39 11.88
C PRO A 100 -9.73 3.73 12.91
N LYS A 101 -9.63 4.89 13.54
CA LYS A 101 -10.71 5.40 14.42
C LYS A 101 -12.00 5.65 13.65
N GLU A 102 -11.86 6.10 12.42
CA GLU A 102 -12.96 6.34 11.48
C GLU A 102 -12.63 5.68 10.16
N LYS A 103 -13.61 5.01 9.57
CA LYS A 103 -13.48 4.40 8.25
C LYS A 103 -13.30 5.47 7.17
N VAL A 104 -12.61 5.10 6.10
CA VAL A 104 -12.27 6.02 5.01
C VAL A 104 -12.95 5.63 3.69
N SER A 105 -13.02 6.57 2.76
CA SER A 105 -13.54 6.32 1.42
C SER A 105 -12.54 5.68 0.47
N LEU A 106 -11.23 5.84 0.71
CA LEU A 106 -10.18 5.33 -0.16
C LEU A 106 -9.02 4.74 0.63
N VAL A 107 -8.64 3.50 0.31
CA VAL A 107 -7.41 2.87 0.78
C VAL A 107 -6.52 2.59 -0.43
N HIS A 108 -5.26 2.95 -0.31
CA HIS A 108 -4.21 2.69 -1.28
C HIS A 108 -3.17 1.74 -0.69
N SER A 109 -2.54 0.93 -1.53
CA SER A 109 -1.39 0.12 -1.16
C SER A 109 -0.53 -0.13 -2.38
N MET A 110 0.77 0.18 -2.31
CA MET A 110 1.72 -0.03 -3.41
C MET A 110 2.86 -0.93 -2.97
N GLU A 111 3.02 -2.08 -3.65
CA GLU A 111 4.10 -3.06 -3.39
C GLU A 111 4.13 -3.60 -1.95
N VAL A 112 2.98 -3.93 -1.36
CA VAL A 112 2.88 -4.30 0.06
C VAL A 112 2.16 -5.64 0.31
N VAL A 113 1.00 -5.85 -0.31
CA VAL A 113 0.07 -6.94 0.09
C VAL A 113 0.67 -8.35 -0.03
N TYR A 114 1.59 -8.56 -0.92
CA TYR A 114 2.27 -9.85 -1.10
C TYR A 114 3.33 -10.16 -0.02
N TYR A 115 3.66 -9.22 0.88
CA TYR A 115 4.51 -9.48 2.05
C TYR A 115 3.79 -10.17 3.21
N PHE A 116 2.50 -10.39 3.09
CA PHE A 116 1.70 -11.07 4.13
C PHE A 116 1.54 -12.56 3.80
N LYS A 117 1.58 -13.41 4.82
CA LYS A 117 1.35 -14.86 4.67
C LYS A 117 -0.07 -15.20 4.21
N ALA A 118 -1.03 -14.37 4.61
CA ALA A 118 -2.45 -14.47 4.29
C ALA A 118 -2.94 -13.11 3.73
N PRO A 119 -2.59 -12.77 2.47
CA PRO A 119 -3.00 -11.49 1.89
C PRO A 119 -4.51 -11.37 1.71
N ASP A 120 -5.21 -12.46 1.48
CA ASP A 120 -6.68 -12.56 1.49
C ASP A 120 -7.29 -12.08 2.81
N ALA A 121 -6.72 -12.50 3.95
CA ALA A 121 -7.15 -12.03 5.26
C ALA A 121 -6.89 -10.53 5.47
N LEU A 122 -5.78 -9.99 4.94
CA LEU A 122 -5.52 -8.54 4.97
C LEU A 122 -6.55 -7.78 4.15
N LEU A 123 -6.86 -8.25 2.93
CA LEU A 123 -7.88 -7.61 2.08
C LEU A 123 -9.26 -7.62 2.75
N GLN A 124 -9.64 -8.74 3.38
CA GLN A 124 -10.88 -8.83 4.13
C GLN A 124 -10.90 -7.91 5.37
N HIS A 125 -9.76 -7.79 6.08
CA HIS A 125 -9.61 -6.87 7.22
C HIS A 125 -9.80 -5.42 6.78
N ILE A 126 -9.16 -5.00 5.69
CA ILE A 126 -9.32 -3.66 5.10
C ILE A 126 -10.78 -3.42 4.69
N TYR A 127 -11.40 -4.36 3.96
CA TYR A 127 -12.79 -4.24 3.55
C TYR A 127 -13.74 -4.04 4.74
N THR A 128 -13.54 -4.87 5.77
CA THR A 128 -14.46 -4.91 6.91
C THR A 128 -14.27 -3.75 7.87
N HIS A 129 -13.01 -3.35 8.12
CA HIS A 129 -12.70 -2.46 9.23
C HIS A 129 -12.23 -1.06 8.80
N TRP A 130 -11.69 -0.89 7.56
CA TRP A 130 -11.11 0.39 7.17
C TRP A 130 -11.99 1.19 6.21
N LEU A 131 -12.80 0.52 5.39
CA LEU A 131 -13.56 1.15 4.33
C LEU A 131 -15.00 1.50 4.74
N LEU A 132 -15.43 2.68 4.33
CA LEU A 132 -16.84 3.08 4.32
C LEU A 132 -17.63 2.22 3.30
N PRO A 133 -18.97 2.12 3.43
CA PRO A 133 -19.78 1.56 2.34
C PRO A 133 -19.50 2.26 1.02
N LYS A 134 -19.26 1.49 -0.05
CA LYS A 134 -18.83 1.97 -1.37
C LYS A 134 -17.43 2.60 -1.39
N GLY A 135 -16.64 2.47 -0.31
CA GLY A 135 -15.24 2.85 -0.31
C GLY A 135 -14.43 1.98 -1.27
N ARG A 136 -13.33 2.52 -1.77
CA ARG A 136 -12.45 1.87 -2.75
C ARG A 136 -11.14 1.43 -2.11
N LEU A 137 -10.65 0.26 -2.52
CA LEU A 137 -9.29 -0.18 -2.29
C LEU A 137 -8.58 -0.23 -3.65
N ILE A 138 -7.45 0.45 -3.76
CA ILE A 138 -6.60 0.36 -4.95
C ILE A 138 -5.23 -0.19 -4.55
N VAL A 139 -4.80 -1.25 -5.22
CA VAL A 139 -3.54 -1.95 -4.93
C VAL A 139 -2.69 -1.99 -6.19
N GLY A 140 -1.44 -1.53 -6.08
CA GLY A 140 -0.41 -1.70 -7.09
C GLY A 140 0.57 -2.79 -6.65
N LEU A 141 0.88 -3.71 -7.57
CA LEU A 141 1.89 -4.74 -7.33
C LEU A 141 2.55 -5.18 -8.65
N ASP A 142 3.86 -5.32 -8.59
CA ASP A 142 4.67 -5.85 -9.70
C ASP A 142 5.13 -7.31 -9.43
N PHE A 143 4.96 -7.82 -8.19
CA PHE A 143 5.31 -9.19 -7.84
C PHE A 143 4.09 -10.11 -7.97
N TYR A 144 3.93 -10.70 -9.15
CA TYR A 144 2.87 -11.66 -9.47
C TYR A 144 3.34 -12.65 -10.56
N LEU A 145 2.63 -13.76 -10.71
CA LEU A 145 3.07 -14.92 -11.49
C LEU A 145 3.31 -14.59 -12.98
N GLU A 146 2.49 -13.73 -13.57
CA GLU A 146 2.58 -13.35 -14.98
C GLU A 146 3.68 -12.30 -15.25
N ASN A 147 4.34 -11.77 -14.20
CA ASN A 147 5.50 -10.87 -14.32
C ASN A 147 6.81 -11.55 -13.91
N PRO A 148 7.43 -12.37 -14.77
CA PRO A 148 8.64 -13.12 -14.43
C PRO A 148 9.85 -12.25 -14.10
N SER A 149 9.86 -10.98 -14.47
CA SER A 149 10.95 -10.04 -14.16
C SER A 149 11.06 -9.72 -12.67
N SER A 150 10.03 -10.01 -11.87
CA SER A 150 10.01 -9.78 -10.42
C SER A 150 10.31 -11.04 -9.60
N HIS A 151 10.36 -12.23 -10.21
CA HIS A 151 10.41 -13.50 -9.48
C HIS A 151 11.69 -13.70 -8.65
N ASP A 152 12.77 -13.03 -8.96
CA ASP A 152 14.01 -13.05 -8.19
C ASP A 152 14.01 -12.12 -6.96
N TRP A 153 12.99 -11.26 -6.79
CA TRP A 153 12.95 -10.27 -5.71
C TRP A 153 13.08 -10.84 -4.29
N PRO A 154 12.49 -12.00 -3.94
CA PRO A 154 12.70 -12.60 -2.62
C PRO A 154 14.17 -12.90 -2.31
N GLU A 155 14.96 -13.24 -3.33
CA GLU A 155 16.40 -13.50 -3.20
C GLU A 155 17.21 -12.18 -3.27
N SER A 156 16.97 -11.37 -4.28
CA SER A 156 17.72 -10.12 -4.52
C SER A 156 17.50 -9.08 -3.42
N CYS A 157 16.31 -9.03 -2.81
CA CYS A 157 16.01 -8.18 -1.67
C CYS A 157 16.28 -8.84 -0.31
N GLY A 158 16.52 -10.16 -0.28
CA GLY A 158 16.76 -10.90 0.96
C GLY A 158 15.53 -10.96 1.87
N ILE A 159 14.33 -11.05 1.30
CA ILE A 159 13.04 -11.08 2.01
C ILE A 159 12.57 -12.52 2.14
N ASP A 160 12.16 -12.91 3.36
CA ASP A 160 11.72 -14.27 3.67
C ASP A 160 10.25 -14.55 3.35
N THR A 161 9.43 -13.51 3.26
CA THR A 161 7.99 -13.63 3.02
C THR A 161 7.59 -12.76 1.84
N MET A 162 7.39 -13.37 0.70
CA MET A 162 6.78 -12.78 -0.51
C MET A 162 5.91 -13.86 -1.17
N GLN A 163 4.62 -13.58 -1.34
CA GLN A 163 3.63 -14.53 -1.87
C GLN A 163 3.45 -14.30 -3.36
N LEU A 164 3.81 -15.31 -4.15
CA LEU A 164 3.67 -15.27 -5.61
C LEU A 164 2.32 -15.89 -6.01
N PHE A 165 1.40 -15.04 -6.41
CA PHE A 165 0.08 -15.43 -6.92
C PHE A 165 -0.12 -14.91 -8.34
N SER A 166 -1.00 -15.56 -9.10
CA SER A 166 -1.43 -15.10 -10.41
C SER A 166 -2.42 -13.93 -10.29
N GLU A 167 -2.58 -13.17 -11.38
CA GLU A 167 -3.61 -12.12 -11.48
C GLU A 167 -5.02 -12.67 -11.15
N ASN A 168 -5.32 -13.88 -11.62
CA ASN A 168 -6.60 -14.52 -11.32
C ASN A 168 -6.76 -14.85 -9.82
N GLN A 169 -5.70 -15.30 -9.14
CA GLN A 169 -5.74 -15.55 -7.70
C GLN A 169 -5.92 -14.25 -6.91
N TRP A 170 -5.22 -13.18 -7.29
CA TRP A 170 -5.41 -11.87 -6.70
C TRP A 170 -6.86 -11.39 -6.86
N THR A 171 -7.43 -11.50 -8.06
CA THR A 171 -8.84 -11.15 -8.31
C THR A 171 -9.79 -11.93 -7.40
N GLN A 172 -9.56 -13.25 -7.25
CA GLN A 172 -10.36 -14.08 -6.36
C GLN A 172 -10.26 -13.65 -4.89
N PHE A 173 -9.08 -13.23 -4.41
CA PHE A 173 -8.92 -12.73 -3.04
C PHE A 173 -9.73 -11.45 -2.80
N PHE A 174 -9.74 -10.52 -3.77
CA PHE A 174 -10.59 -9.33 -3.69
C PHE A 174 -12.07 -9.68 -3.65
N GLU A 175 -12.54 -10.57 -4.53
CA GLU A 175 -13.94 -11.01 -4.57
C GLU A 175 -14.36 -11.70 -3.26
N GLN A 176 -13.52 -12.59 -2.73
CA GLN A 176 -13.76 -13.30 -1.47
C GLN A 176 -13.77 -12.36 -0.26
N ALA A 177 -12.99 -11.29 -0.28
CA ALA A 177 -12.99 -10.25 0.74
C ALA A 177 -14.26 -9.38 0.72
N GLY A 178 -15.07 -9.46 -0.34
CA GLY A 178 -16.33 -8.74 -0.48
C GLY A 178 -16.27 -7.53 -1.43
N PHE A 179 -15.13 -7.31 -2.11
CA PHE A 179 -15.04 -6.27 -3.13
C PHE A 179 -15.83 -6.67 -4.37
N GLU A 180 -16.55 -5.71 -4.95
CA GLU A 180 -17.13 -5.87 -6.28
C GLU A 180 -16.00 -5.91 -7.32
N ARG A 181 -16.25 -6.54 -8.46
CA ARG A 181 -15.27 -6.73 -9.53
C ARG A 181 -14.67 -5.39 -9.96
N GLY A 182 -13.42 -5.17 -9.61
CA GLY A 182 -12.67 -3.98 -9.95
C GLY A 182 -12.13 -3.97 -11.38
N ALA A 183 -11.59 -2.84 -11.79
CA ALA A 183 -10.79 -2.72 -13.01
C ALA A 183 -9.33 -3.05 -12.71
N VAL A 184 -8.66 -3.77 -13.61
CA VAL A 184 -7.21 -3.91 -13.62
C VAL A 184 -6.65 -2.75 -14.45
N LEU A 185 -5.86 -1.87 -13.81
CA LEU A 185 -5.15 -0.82 -14.51
C LEU A 185 -3.83 -1.40 -15.03
N ALA A 186 -3.66 -1.46 -16.34
CA ALA A 186 -2.40 -1.83 -16.93
C ALA A 186 -1.34 -0.75 -16.63
N ARG A 187 -0.07 -1.17 -16.46
CA ARG A 187 1.05 -0.24 -16.34
C ARG A 187 1.10 0.65 -17.58
N ALA A 188 1.16 1.97 -17.40
CA ALA A 188 1.51 2.88 -18.49
C ALA A 188 2.96 2.55 -18.91
N GLU A 189 3.17 2.20 -20.19
CA GLU A 189 4.49 1.95 -20.79
C GLU A 189 5.37 3.20 -20.76
#